data_f4c78988e24f43c55005a9b665ff76a5
#
_entry.id   f4c78988e24f43c55005a9b665ff76a5
#
_cell.length_a   1.000
_cell.length_b   1.000
_cell.length_c   1.000
_cell.angle_alpha   90.00
_cell.angle_beta   90.00
_cell.angle_gamma   90.00
#
_symmetry.space_group_name_H-M   'P 1'
#
loop_
_entity.id
_entity.type
_entity.pdbx_description
1 polymer ?
#
loop_
_entity_poly.entity_id
_entity_poly.type
_entity_poly.pdbx_seq_one_letter_code
_entity_poly.pdbx_strand_id
1 'polypeptide(L)'
;MAENQNPAPPTPAESNTPSTGDTGSSPESVPRSPVRSLLRLWPYAREARWRIFGSMAAAGLASLSVLAVPIVLRGIVDGPIAHHDLAGLWPLAAALLVLGLAEACLFGVRRIIVARPLAKVETKLRGDLFAKLQRLPISFHDRWPSGQLLSRATSDLFVMRLFLAFPLVFLVVNSTVFLTGTVLMFTLDWRLALITLVPAVPLMIYTRRFEAGYSAASRLAQDQNGDLATVVEESVLGIRILKAFGRHRTMAEEFGRHSAALRDTELRKAGLLGNLWAAIVGLPELALGAALATGAVLVAHDELSVGTLVAFLSTALALRWPVESIGWLLGFAAEAASAANRYFEVMDEPEPTDLPPAPRGAGRYPHSGDAPTNDRGIRFTGVRFRYPDAPAGTPDLLAGIDLHIRPGETLALVGATGSGKTTLTALLPRLYEPTAGSITLDGTDIRDLSREELRREVAVAFEEPTLFSATVRENVLMGAPNADEQRLAQALDTAQAGFVDRLPEGLDTEVGEQGLSLSGGQRQRLALARAVVGEPRFLVLDDPLSALDVHTEALVERALRQVLSDTTALVVAHRPSTVLLADRVALLADGRITAVGTHQELLQSCPAYRALMSGESELEGALAR
;
A
#
# COMPACT_ATOMS: atom_id res chain seq x y z
N MET A 1 -37.36 -45.24 -49.85
CA MET A 1 -37.62 -43.80 -50.00
C MET A 1 -38.44 -43.37 -48.80
N ALA A 2 -37.83 -42.81 -47.82
CA ALA A 2 -38.39 -42.01 -46.75
C ALA A 2 -37.22 -41.32 -46.09
N GLU A 3 -37.07 -40.05 -46.41
CA GLU A 3 -36.02 -39.14 -45.96
C GLU A 3 -36.30 -38.74 -44.50
N ASN A 4 -35.41 -39.10 -43.59
CA ASN A 4 -35.52 -38.82 -42.16
C ASN A 4 -34.84 -37.48 -41.92
N GLN A 5 -35.64 -36.39 -41.86
CA GLN A 5 -35.17 -35.06 -41.45
C GLN A 5 -34.99 -35.03 -39.93
N ASN A 6 -33.74 -35.00 -39.51
CA ASN A 6 -33.37 -34.76 -38.13
C ASN A 6 -33.38 -33.24 -37.86
N PRO A 7 -34.08 -32.69 -36.85
CA PRO A 7 -34.07 -31.28 -36.55
C PRO A 7 -32.74 -30.87 -35.93
N ALA A 8 -32.23 -29.70 -36.35
CA ALA A 8 -31.03 -29.06 -35.83
C ALA A 8 -31.12 -28.82 -34.32
N PRO A 9 -29.98 -28.89 -33.59
CA PRO A 9 -29.94 -28.60 -32.16
C PRO A 9 -30.21 -27.10 -31.90
N PRO A 10 -30.90 -26.78 -30.79
CA PRO A 10 -31.15 -25.38 -30.41
C PRO A 10 -29.87 -24.64 -30.09
N THR A 11 -29.76 -23.42 -30.58
CA THR A 11 -28.77 -22.42 -30.22
C THR A 11 -28.71 -22.26 -28.70
N PRO A 12 -27.51 -22.20 -28.09
CA PRO A 12 -27.39 -21.94 -26.65
C PRO A 12 -27.90 -20.53 -26.36
N ALA A 13 -28.86 -20.44 -25.43
CA ALA A 13 -29.32 -19.19 -24.85
C ALA A 13 -28.08 -18.48 -24.23
N GLU A 14 -27.96 -17.19 -24.51
CA GLU A 14 -27.02 -16.30 -23.83
C GLU A 14 -27.24 -16.43 -22.32
N SER A 15 -26.33 -17.11 -21.65
CA SER A 15 -26.25 -17.10 -20.20
C SER A 15 -25.85 -15.70 -19.76
N ASN A 16 -26.77 -14.98 -19.18
CA ASN A 16 -26.50 -13.82 -18.35
C ASN A 16 -25.55 -14.27 -17.21
N THR A 17 -24.26 -14.14 -17.43
CA THR A 17 -23.29 -14.13 -16.36
C THR A 17 -23.55 -12.88 -15.53
N PRO A 18 -23.76 -13.00 -14.20
CA PRO A 18 -23.75 -11.82 -13.35
C PRO A 18 -22.37 -11.19 -13.47
N SER A 19 -22.34 -9.92 -13.86
CA SER A 19 -21.17 -9.08 -13.83
C SER A 19 -20.52 -9.21 -12.44
N THR A 20 -19.34 -9.79 -12.42
CA THR A 20 -18.45 -9.77 -11.26
C THR A 20 -18.34 -8.33 -10.76
N GLY A 21 -18.62 -8.18 -9.47
CA GLY A 21 -18.75 -6.92 -8.78
C GLY A 21 -17.65 -5.95 -9.13
N ASP A 22 -18.11 -4.76 -9.41
CA ASP A 22 -17.35 -3.52 -9.45
C ASP A 22 -16.54 -3.43 -8.14
N THR A 23 -15.28 -3.86 -8.22
CA THR A 23 -14.32 -3.64 -7.13
C THR A 23 -14.19 -2.13 -7.03
N GLY A 24 -14.74 -1.57 -5.98
CA GLY A 24 -14.88 -0.16 -5.69
C GLY A 24 -13.75 0.68 -6.26
N SER A 25 -14.04 1.37 -7.36
CA SER A 25 -13.17 2.36 -7.95
C SER A 25 -12.94 3.44 -6.89
N SER A 26 -11.73 3.46 -6.35
CA SER A 26 -11.22 4.64 -5.64
C SER A 26 -11.57 5.87 -6.48
N PRO A 27 -12.01 6.99 -5.89
CA PRO A 27 -12.39 8.18 -6.63
C PRO A 27 -11.28 8.50 -7.64
N GLU A 28 -11.61 8.49 -8.94
CA GLU A 28 -10.67 8.74 -10.02
C GLU A 28 -9.93 10.04 -9.73
N SER A 29 -8.72 9.92 -9.24
CA SER A 29 -7.82 11.06 -9.08
C SER A 29 -7.57 11.60 -10.48
N VAL A 30 -8.03 12.83 -10.74
CA VAL A 30 -7.76 13.56 -11.99
C VAL A 30 -6.29 13.36 -12.36
N PRO A 31 -5.96 12.80 -13.53
CA PRO A 31 -4.59 12.46 -13.89
C PRO A 31 -3.73 13.74 -13.86
N ARG A 32 -2.98 13.91 -12.81
CA ARG A 32 -2.02 15.03 -12.69
C ARG A 32 -0.90 14.81 -13.69
N SER A 33 -0.42 15.88 -14.34
CA SER A 33 0.71 15.75 -15.26
C SER A 33 1.91 15.11 -14.53
N PRO A 34 2.64 14.15 -15.14
CA PRO A 34 3.78 13.46 -14.52
C PRO A 34 4.81 14.44 -13.91
N VAL A 35 5.06 15.56 -14.59
CA VAL A 35 5.98 16.60 -14.13
C VAL A 35 5.49 17.23 -12.81
N ARG A 36 4.20 17.52 -12.71
CA ARG A 36 3.63 18.14 -11.50
C ARG A 36 3.71 17.20 -10.30
N SER A 37 3.52 15.91 -10.51
CA SER A 37 3.66 14.88 -9.47
C SER A 37 5.08 14.76 -8.97
N LEU A 38 6.05 14.73 -9.87
CA LEU A 38 7.48 14.68 -9.53
C LEU A 38 7.97 15.96 -8.83
N LEU A 39 7.43 17.13 -9.20
CA LEU A 39 7.76 18.38 -8.52
C LEU A 39 7.34 18.40 -7.05
N ARG A 40 6.33 17.63 -6.65
CA ARG A 40 5.94 17.47 -5.24
C ARG A 40 7.01 16.78 -4.38
N LEU A 41 7.93 16.05 -4.99
CA LEU A 41 9.09 15.48 -4.29
C LEU A 41 10.16 16.53 -3.93
N TRP A 42 10.11 17.71 -4.56
CA TRP A 42 11.13 18.74 -4.37
C TRP A 42 11.31 19.22 -2.93
N PRO A 43 10.27 19.42 -2.10
CA PRO A 43 10.41 19.77 -0.69
C PRO A 43 11.26 18.76 0.09
N TYR A 44 11.09 17.46 -0.19
CA TYR A 44 11.89 16.38 0.42
C TYR A 44 13.33 16.35 -0.12
N ALA A 45 13.50 16.61 -1.40
CA ALA A 45 14.80 16.67 -2.05
C ALA A 45 15.59 17.96 -1.72
N ARG A 46 14.93 18.98 -1.14
CA ARG A 46 15.53 20.30 -0.89
C ARG A 46 16.81 20.24 -0.05
N GLU A 47 16.86 19.36 0.93
CA GLU A 47 18.06 19.16 1.77
C GLU A 47 19.22 18.53 0.98
N ALA A 48 18.91 17.74 -0.04
CA ALA A 48 19.88 17.07 -0.90
C ALA A 48 20.23 17.88 -2.17
N ARG A 49 19.56 19.02 -2.43
CA ARG A 49 19.60 19.76 -3.72
C ARG A 49 21.00 20.04 -4.25
N TRP A 50 21.88 20.57 -3.40
CA TRP A 50 23.26 20.92 -3.83
C TRP A 50 24.07 19.68 -4.21
N ARG A 51 23.81 18.54 -3.57
CA ARG A 51 24.46 17.28 -3.91
C ARG A 51 23.87 16.65 -5.17
N ILE A 52 22.58 16.81 -5.40
CA ILE A 52 21.93 16.43 -6.67
C ILE A 52 22.50 17.28 -7.81
N PHE A 53 22.57 18.61 -7.67
CA PHE A 53 23.19 19.48 -8.66
C PHE A 53 24.68 19.18 -8.87
N GLY A 54 25.44 18.92 -7.81
CA GLY A 54 26.84 18.49 -7.91
C GLY A 54 26.99 17.15 -8.64
N SER A 55 26.07 16.22 -8.42
CA SER A 55 26.01 14.95 -9.16
C SER A 55 25.68 15.18 -10.63
N MET A 56 24.73 16.08 -10.96
CA MET A 56 24.41 16.46 -12.34
C MET A 56 25.59 17.13 -13.04
N ALA A 57 26.28 18.05 -12.35
CA ALA A 57 27.45 18.72 -12.88
C ALA A 57 28.60 17.71 -13.14
N ALA A 58 28.87 16.81 -12.19
CA ALA A 58 29.89 15.78 -12.36
C ALA A 58 29.57 14.83 -13.53
N ALA A 59 28.30 14.39 -13.64
CA ALA A 59 27.84 13.56 -14.76
C ALA A 59 27.91 14.32 -16.10
N GLY A 60 27.50 15.59 -16.12
CA GLY A 60 27.57 16.45 -17.30
C GLY A 60 29.01 16.65 -17.78
N LEU A 61 29.94 16.98 -16.86
CA LEU A 61 31.35 17.11 -17.17
C LEU A 61 31.95 15.78 -17.68
N ALA A 62 31.63 14.66 -17.02
CA ALA A 62 32.08 13.35 -17.51
C ALA A 62 31.60 13.07 -18.93
N SER A 63 30.31 13.27 -19.19
CA SER A 63 29.73 12.99 -20.51
C SER A 63 30.21 13.98 -21.60
N LEU A 64 30.49 15.24 -21.27
CA LEU A 64 31.09 16.22 -22.17
C LEU A 64 32.56 15.89 -22.45
N SER A 65 33.30 15.28 -21.50
CA SER A 65 34.66 14.80 -21.71
C SER A 65 34.69 13.71 -22.80
N VAL A 66 33.67 12.86 -22.90
CA VAL A 66 33.52 11.87 -23.96
C VAL A 66 33.41 12.55 -25.35
N LEU A 67 32.71 13.68 -25.46
CA LEU A 67 32.59 14.44 -26.71
C LEU A 67 33.88 15.18 -27.09
N ALA A 68 34.84 15.34 -26.17
CA ALA A 68 36.15 15.86 -26.50
C ALA A 68 37.06 14.81 -27.19
N VAL A 69 36.82 13.51 -26.95
CA VAL A 69 37.61 12.40 -27.53
C VAL A 69 37.65 12.46 -29.09
N PRO A 70 36.53 12.62 -29.82
CA PRO A 70 36.53 12.78 -31.28
C PRO A 70 37.39 13.93 -31.77
N ILE A 71 37.43 15.05 -31.05
CA ILE A 71 38.23 16.23 -31.42
C ILE A 71 39.72 15.94 -31.31
N VAL A 72 40.12 15.25 -30.22
CA VAL A 72 41.52 14.83 -30.03
C VAL A 72 41.91 13.78 -31.10
N LEU A 73 41.01 12.83 -31.43
CA LEU A 73 41.24 11.84 -32.48
C LEU A 73 41.44 12.51 -33.84
N ARG A 74 40.67 13.56 -34.19
CA ARG A 74 40.90 14.37 -35.38
C ARG A 74 42.31 14.94 -35.38
N GLY A 75 42.73 15.55 -34.25
CA GLY A 75 44.07 16.12 -34.12
C GLY A 75 45.19 15.07 -34.29
N ILE A 76 44.99 13.84 -33.81
CA ILE A 76 45.93 12.72 -33.96
C ILE A 76 46.05 12.32 -35.46
N VAL A 77 44.92 12.17 -36.15
CA VAL A 77 44.88 11.66 -37.50
C VAL A 77 45.40 12.71 -38.49
N ASP A 78 44.92 13.94 -38.40
CA ASP A 78 45.30 15.02 -39.31
C ASP A 78 46.71 15.60 -39.03
N GLY A 79 47.25 15.40 -37.83
CA GLY A 79 48.57 15.87 -37.41
C GLY A 79 49.65 14.76 -37.44
N PRO A 80 49.97 14.18 -36.28
CA PRO A 80 51.09 13.24 -36.13
C PRO A 80 51.03 12.04 -37.08
N ILE A 81 49.84 11.47 -37.34
CA ILE A 81 49.74 10.32 -38.26
C ILE A 81 49.97 10.75 -39.69
N ALA A 82 49.35 11.84 -40.16
CA ALA A 82 49.50 12.34 -41.53
C ALA A 82 50.92 12.78 -41.84
N HIS A 83 51.68 13.28 -40.85
CA HIS A 83 53.06 13.77 -41.03
C HIS A 83 54.13 12.78 -40.56
N HIS A 84 53.76 11.56 -40.15
CA HIS A 84 54.64 10.53 -39.57
C HIS A 84 55.47 11.02 -38.36
N ASP A 85 54.91 11.96 -37.54
CA ASP A 85 55.55 12.52 -36.36
C ASP A 85 55.20 11.69 -35.09
N LEU A 86 56.08 10.76 -34.74
CA LEU A 86 55.93 9.94 -33.52
C LEU A 86 56.07 10.76 -32.26
N ALA A 87 56.77 11.86 -32.22
CA ALA A 87 56.95 12.69 -31.04
C ALA A 87 55.66 13.46 -30.72
N GLY A 88 54.95 13.99 -31.72
CA GLY A 88 53.68 14.66 -31.57
C GLY A 88 52.52 13.76 -31.20
N LEU A 89 52.67 12.43 -31.35
CA LEU A 89 51.62 11.45 -30.98
C LEU A 89 51.44 11.33 -29.44
N TRP A 90 52.53 11.35 -28.68
CA TRP A 90 52.50 11.09 -27.25
C TRP A 90 51.68 12.10 -26.44
N PRO A 91 51.76 13.42 -26.67
CA PRO A 91 50.94 14.40 -25.94
C PRO A 91 49.44 14.19 -26.16
N LEU A 92 49.02 13.86 -27.41
CA LEU A 92 47.60 13.64 -27.73
C LEU A 92 47.10 12.30 -27.18
N ALA A 93 47.95 11.25 -27.20
CA ALA A 93 47.62 9.99 -26.53
C ALA A 93 47.47 10.15 -25.01
N ALA A 94 48.36 10.93 -24.38
CA ALA A 94 48.27 11.29 -22.98
C ALA A 94 46.97 12.09 -22.69
N ALA A 95 46.55 12.99 -23.57
CA ALA A 95 45.29 13.72 -23.41
C ALA A 95 44.08 12.78 -23.44
N LEU A 96 44.04 11.76 -24.32
CA LEU A 96 42.99 10.73 -24.32
C LEU A 96 42.95 9.94 -23.00
N LEU A 97 44.13 9.55 -22.50
CA LEU A 97 44.21 8.84 -21.20
C LEU A 97 43.68 9.70 -20.05
N VAL A 98 44.07 10.98 -20.01
CA VAL A 98 43.58 11.93 -19.00
C VAL A 98 42.07 12.13 -19.07
N LEU A 99 41.51 12.25 -20.30
CA LEU A 99 40.06 12.37 -20.50
C LEU A 99 39.34 11.13 -19.99
N GLY A 100 39.81 9.92 -20.30
CA GLY A 100 39.20 8.68 -19.81
C GLY A 100 39.29 8.51 -18.29
N LEU A 101 40.43 8.86 -17.67
CA LEU A 101 40.60 8.85 -16.23
C LEU A 101 39.69 9.89 -15.55
N ALA A 102 39.58 11.08 -16.13
CA ALA A 102 38.69 12.14 -15.62
C ALA A 102 37.23 11.71 -15.67
N GLU A 103 36.80 11.10 -16.81
CA GLU A 103 35.45 10.53 -16.94
C GLU A 103 35.17 9.50 -15.85
N ALA A 104 36.04 8.50 -15.69
CA ALA A 104 35.87 7.44 -14.67
C ALA A 104 35.81 8.00 -13.25
N CYS A 105 36.71 8.96 -12.91
CA CYS A 105 36.68 9.63 -11.61
C CYS A 105 35.39 10.42 -11.39
N LEU A 106 34.93 11.20 -12.38
CA LEU A 106 33.72 12.01 -12.28
C LEU A 106 32.47 11.14 -12.11
N PHE A 107 32.36 10.01 -12.81
CA PHE A 107 31.26 9.05 -12.61
C PHE A 107 31.32 8.40 -11.23
N GLY A 108 32.48 8.06 -10.72
CA GLY A 108 32.68 7.56 -9.36
C GLY A 108 32.24 8.57 -8.31
N VAL A 109 32.75 9.80 -8.42
CA VAL A 109 32.41 10.92 -7.51
C VAL A 109 30.91 11.22 -7.53
N ARG A 110 30.29 11.26 -8.71
CA ARG A 110 28.84 11.43 -8.86
C ARG A 110 28.07 10.45 -7.99
N ARG A 111 28.42 9.15 -8.04
CA ARG A 111 27.72 8.09 -7.30
C ARG A 111 27.85 8.25 -5.80
N ILE A 112 29.04 8.61 -5.34
CA ILE A 112 29.33 8.79 -3.91
C ILE A 112 28.58 10.01 -3.34
N ILE A 113 28.58 11.13 -4.07
CA ILE A 113 27.96 12.39 -3.62
C ILE A 113 26.46 12.21 -3.35
N VAL A 114 25.75 11.45 -4.17
CA VAL A 114 24.27 11.39 -4.14
C VAL A 114 23.73 10.25 -3.29
N ALA A 115 24.49 9.18 -3.05
CA ALA A 115 23.99 7.96 -2.40
C ALA A 115 23.45 8.20 -0.98
N ARG A 116 24.27 8.78 -0.09
CA ARG A 116 23.87 9.04 1.31
C ARG A 116 22.71 10.04 1.46
N PRO A 117 22.68 11.19 0.75
CA PRO A 117 21.58 12.14 0.85
C PRO A 117 20.25 11.56 0.39
N LEU A 118 20.22 10.76 -0.69
CA LEU A 118 18.98 10.17 -1.18
C LEU A 118 18.45 9.06 -0.26
N ALA A 119 19.34 8.32 0.41
CA ALA A 119 18.91 7.41 1.46
C ALA A 119 18.19 8.14 2.61
N LYS A 120 18.69 9.34 3.01
CA LYS A 120 17.99 10.17 4.00
C LYS A 120 16.63 10.68 3.52
N VAL A 121 16.52 11.06 2.24
CA VAL A 121 15.22 11.45 1.64
C VAL A 121 14.23 10.29 1.73
N GLU A 122 14.63 9.08 1.37
CA GLU A 122 13.79 7.89 1.47
C GLU A 122 13.37 7.61 2.93
N THR A 123 14.32 7.68 3.86
CA THR A 123 14.03 7.49 5.30
C THR A 123 13.01 8.51 5.80
N LYS A 124 13.12 9.78 5.37
CA LYS A 124 12.17 10.83 5.73
C LYS A 124 10.78 10.56 5.14
N LEU A 125 10.70 10.26 3.84
CA LEU A 125 9.43 9.92 3.18
C LEU A 125 8.75 8.73 3.88
N ARG A 126 9.52 7.70 4.26
CA ARG A 126 9.00 6.52 4.98
C ARG A 126 8.50 6.88 6.38
N GLY A 127 9.27 7.69 7.11
CA GLY A 127 8.89 8.17 8.44
C GLY A 127 7.62 9.01 8.41
N ASP A 128 7.51 9.94 7.47
CA ASP A 128 6.33 10.82 7.32
C ASP A 128 5.09 10.00 6.92
N LEU A 129 5.24 9.02 5.99
CA LEU A 129 4.15 8.13 5.61
C LEU A 129 3.67 7.27 6.79
N PHE A 130 4.62 6.66 7.53
CA PHE A 130 4.26 5.85 8.68
C PHE A 130 3.55 6.68 9.76
N ALA A 131 4.09 7.86 10.07
CA ALA A 131 3.46 8.77 11.02
C ALA A 131 2.06 9.22 10.57
N LYS A 132 1.87 9.43 9.25
CA LYS A 132 0.57 9.76 8.67
C LYS A 132 -0.42 8.62 8.84
N LEU A 133 -0.04 7.38 8.46
CA LEU A 133 -0.87 6.19 8.59
C LEU A 133 -1.36 5.97 10.03
N GLN A 134 -0.51 6.26 11.04
CA GLN A 134 -0.90 6.13 12.45
C GLN A 134 -1.94 7.17 12.88
N ARG A 135 -2.03 8.32 12.21
CA ARG A 135 -2.98 9.40 12.53
C ARG A 135 -4.28 9.34 11.75
N LEU A 136 -4.30 8.63 10.63
CA LEU A 136 -5.50 8.48 9.81
C LEU A 136 -6.59 7.69 10.54
N PRO A 137 -7.88 8.00 10.28
CA PRO A 137 -9.00 7.33 10.94
C PRO A 137 -9.13 5.88 10.48
N ILE A 138 -9.80 5.05 11.29
CA ILE A 138 -10.07 3.63 10.96
C ILE A 138 -10.81 3.51 9.62
N SER A 139 -11.75 4.40 9.33
CA SER A 139 -12.48 4.42 8.05
C SER A 139 -11.58 4.55 6.81
N PHE A 140 -10.37 5.10 6.94
CA PHE A 140 -9.37 5.06 5.89
C PHE A 140 -8.80 3.64 5.74
N HIS A 141 -8.43 3.00 6.86
CA HIS A 141 -7.83 1.66 6.85
C HIS A 141 -8.82 0.58 6.37
N ASP A 142 -10.12 0.74 6.61
CA ASP A 142 -11.15 -0.16 6.12
C ASP A 142 -11.27 -0.14 4.59
N ARG A 143 -11.11 1.05 3.99
CA ARG A 143 -11.16 1.23 2.52
C ARG A 143 -9.88 0.80 1.81
N TRP A 144 -8.75 0.75 2.52
CA TRP A 144 -7.44 0.53 1.92
C TRP A 144 -6.87 -0.83 2.28
N PRO A 145 -6.70 -1.74 1.29
CA PRO A 145 -6.03 -3.01 1.53
C PRO A 145 -4.61 -2.81 2.09
N SER A 146 -4.27 -3.52 3.15
CA SER A 146 -2.96 -3.42 3.83
C SER A 146 -1.78 -3.64 2.88
N GLY A 147 -1.90 -4.55 1.91
CA GLY A 147 -0.88 -4.81 0.90
C GLY A 147 -0.60 -3.60 0.00
N GLN A 148 -1.61 -2.77 -0.31
CA GLN A 148 -1.40 -1.54 -1.07
C GLN A 148 -0.63 -0.50 -0.25
N LEU A 149 -0.95 -0.35 1.03
CA LEU A 149 -0.22 0.56 1.92
C LEU A 149 1.22 0.12 2.12
N LEU A 150 1.46 -1.19 2.25
CA LEU A 150 2.80 -1.77 2.33
C LEU A 150 3.61 -1.50 1.05
N SER A 151 3.00 -1.67 -0.12
CA SER A 151 3.64 -1.36 -1.41
C SER A 151 4.05 0.12 -1.50
N ARG A 152 3.20 1.06 -1.00
CA ARG A 152 3.56 2.49 -0.94
C ARG A 152 4.73 2.76 0.00
N ALA A 153 4.80 2.05 1.13
CA ALA A 153 5.88 2.22 2.11
C ALA A 153 7.21 1.59 1.70
N THR A 154 7.21 0.72 0.68
CA THR A 154 8.38 -0.04 0.22
C THR A 154 8.74 0.26 -1.22
N SER A 155 8.05 -0.36 -2.19
CA SER A 155 8.39 -0.29 -3.62
C SER A 155 8.24 1.12 -4.21
N ASP A 156 7.17 1.86 -3.87
CA ASP A 156 6.96 3.20 -4.39
C ASP A 156 8.06 4.18 -3.92
N LEU A 157 8.46 4.10 -2.65
CA LEU A 157 9.56 4.92 -2.12
C LEU A 157 10.89 4.58 -2.79
N PHE A 158 11.14 3.30 -3.05
CA PHE A 158 12.34 2.86 -3.76
C PHE A 158 12.39 3.44 -5.18
N VAL A 159 11.28 3.37 -5.94
CA VAL A 159 11.17 3.91 -7.30
C VAL A 159 11.40 5.43 -7.30
N MET A 160 10.77 6.17 -6.36
CA MET A 160 10.97 7.62 -6.24
C MET A 160 12.43 7.99 -5.93
N ARG A 161 13.08 7.27 -4.99
CA ARG A 161 14.51 7.47 -4.70
C ARG A 161 15.38 7.17 -5.90
N LEU A 162 15.12 6.05 -6.58
CA LEU A 162 15.90 5.64 -7.75
C LEU A 162 15.78 6.65 -8.88
N PHE A 163 14.59 7.21 -9.10
CA PHE A 163 14.37 8.30 -10.07
C PHE A 163 15.26 9.52 -9.77
N LEU A 164 15.31 9.97 -8.54
CA LEU A 164 16.14 11.11 -8.12
C LEU A 164 17.64 10.80 -8.26
N ALA A 165 18.04 9.53 -8.08
CA ALA A 165 19.45 9.10 -8.13
C ALA A 165 20.01 8.97 -9.53
N PHE A 166 19.18 8.59 -10.49
CA PHE A 166 19.65 8.17 -11.81
C PHE A 166 18.84 8.78 -12.96
N PRO A 167 17.55 8.45 -13.22
CA PRO A 167 16.84 8.96 -14.39
C PRO A 167 16.76 10.48 -14.47
N LEU A 168 16.51 11.17 -13.38
CA LEU A 168 16.46 12.63 -13.35
C LEU A 168 17.79 13.25 -13.82
N VAL A 169 18.90 12.73 -13.30
CA VAL A 169 20.25 13.22 -13.66
C VAL A 169 20.54 12.96 -15.13
N PHE A 170 20.29 11.72 -15.59
CA PHE A 170 20.62 11.35 -16.97
C PHE A 170 19.66 11.93 -18.02
N LEU A 171 18.40 12.21 -17.70
CA LEU A 171 17.52 12.96 -18.58
C LEU A 171 18.11 14.33 -18.93
N VAL A 172 18.61 15.06 -17.93
CA VAL A 172 19.23 16.38 -18.15
C VAL A 172 20.57 16.24 -18.87
N VAL A 173 21.42 15.33 -18.40
CA VAL A 173 22.77 15.14 -18.96
C VAL A 173 22.71 14.64 -20.39
N ASN A 174 21.93 13.59 -20.68
CA ASN A 174 21.83 13.03 -22.03
C ASN A 174 21.19 14.00 -23.04
N SER A 175 20.21 14.79 -22.59
CA SER A 175 19.65 15.88 -23.43
C SER A 175 20.72 16.93 -23.77
N THR A 176 21.55 17.31 -22.80
CA THR A 176 22.66 18.26 -23.01
C THR A 176 23.72 17.68 -23.94
N VAL A 177 24.11 16.42 -23.72
CA VAL A 177 25.10 15.70 -24.56
C VAL A 177 24.59 15.55 -25.98
N PHE A 178 23.32 15.19 -26.16
CA PHE A 178 22.70 15.08 -27.49
C PHE A 178 22.71 16.41 -28.24
N LEU A 179 22.31 17.51 -27.56
CA LEU A 179 22.32 18.83 -28.17
C LEU A 179 23.74 19.27 -28.54
N THR A 180 24.70 19.15 -27.63
CA THR A 180 26.10 19.53 -27.85
C THR A 180 26.75 18.68 -28.93
N GLY A 181 26.54 17.37 -28.90
CA GLY A 181 27.09 16.46 -29.90
C GLY A 181 26.48 16.67 -31.29
N THR A 182 25.17 16.97 -31.37
CA THR A 182 24.54 17.34 -32.65
C THR A 182 25.14 18.63 -33.22
N VAL A 183 25.32 19.67 -32.38
CA VAL A 183 25.99 20.89 -32.79
C VAL A 183 27.41 20.60 -33.28
N LEU A 184 28.18 19.77 -32.57
CA LEU A 184 29.51 19.35 -32.97
C LEU A 184 29.51 18.65 -34.33
N MET A 185 28.57 17.74 -34.59
CA MET A 185 28.43 17.06 -35.88
C MET A 185 28.19 18.05 -37.02
N PHE A 186 27.33 19.06 -36.83
CA PHE A 186 27.10 20.11 -37.84
C PHE A 186 28.34 20.99 -38.10
N THR A 187 29.17 21.23 -37.06
CA THR A 187 30.42 21.99 -37.22
C THR A 187 31.51 21.18 -37.90
N LEU A 188 31.49 19.85 -37.82
CA LEU A 188 32.42 18.96 -38.51
C LEU A 188 32.10 18.86 -40.02
N ASP A 189 30.88 18.47 -40.36
CA ASP A 189 30.32 18.51 -41.71
C ASP A 189 28.79 18.42 -41.68
N TRP A 190 28.12 19.44 -42.23
CA TRP A 190 26.66 19.52 -42.21
C TRP A 190 25.97 18.46 -43.08
N ARG A 191 26.62 18.01 -44.17
CA ARG A 191 26.11 17.00 -45.11
C ARG A 191 26.00 15.64 -44.40
N LEU A 192 27.07 15.25 -43.74
CA LEU A 192 27.11 14.02 -42.95
C LEU A 192 26.15 14.07 -41.76
N ALA A 193 26.01 15.25 -41.10
CA ALA A 193 25.05 15.44 -40.00
C ALA A 193 23.60 15.24 -40.46
N LEU A 194 23.22 15.74 -41.64
CA LEU A 194 21.90 15.50 -42.20
C LEU A 194 21.63 14.03 -42.48
N ILE A 195 22.62 13.31 -43.07
CA ILE A 195 22.50 11.87 -43.37
C ILE A 195 22.21 11.08 -42.10
N THR A 196 22.85 11.42 -40.98
CA THR A 196 22.67 10.72 -39.71
C THR A 196 21.39 11.10 -38.97
N LEU A 197 20.86 12.32 -39.15
CA LEU A 197 19.67 12.81 -38.45
C LEU A 197 18.35 12.53 -39.18
N VAL A 198 18.36 12.50 -40.51
CA VAL A 198 17.15 12.27 -41.33
C VAL A 198 16.42 10.96 -40.93
N PRO A 199 17.10 9.82 -40.69
CA PRO A 199 16.44 8.59 -40.26
C PRO A 199 15.73 8.66 -38.92
N ALA A 200 15.98 9.67 -38.07
CA ALA A 200 15.26 9.85 -36.83
C ALA A 200 13.75 10.13 -37.03
N VAL A 201 13.39 10.79 -38.17
CA VAL A 201 12.00 11.11 -38.48
C VAL A 201 11.15 9.84 -38.74
N PRO A 202 11.55 8.94 -39.69
CA PRO A 202 10.80 7.70 -39.88
C PRO A 202 10.82 6.81 -38.65
N LEU A 203 11.91 6.79 -37.89
CA LEU A 203 11.97 6.05 -36.61
C LEU A 203 10.94 6.57 -35.58
N MET A 204 10.79 7.88 -35.44
CA MET A 204 9.80 8.48 -34.53
C MET A 204 8.36 8.13 -34.96
N ILE A 205 8.06 8.15 -36.26
CA ILE A 205 6.74 7.76 -36.78
C ILE A 205 6.48 6.26 -36.51
N TYR A 206 7.49 5.42 -36.72
CA TYR A 206 7.41 3.99 -36.48
C TYR A 206 7.17 3.70 -34.99
N THR A 207 7.90 4.34 -34.08
CA THR A 207 7.78 4.17 -32.62
C THR A 207 6.37 4.53 -32.14
N ARG A 208 5.78 5.62 -32.65
CA ARG A 208 4.40 5.99 -32.30
C ARG A 208 3.37 4.95 -32.73
N ARG A 209 3.53 4.35 -33.91
CA ARG A 209 2.64 3.27 -34.37
C ARG A 209 2.83 1.98 -33.56
N PHE A 210 4.07 1.67 -33.24
CA PHE A 210 4.41 0.54 -32.39
C PHE A 210 3.76 0.65 -31.00
N GLU A 211 3.78 1.83 -30.37
CA GLU A 211 3.30 2.06 -29.02
C GLU A 211 1.85 1.60 -28.83
N ALA A 212 0.96 1.89 -29.78
CA ALA A 212 -0.44 1.50 -29.70
C ALA A 212 -0.62 -0.03 -29.71
N GLY A 213 0.09 -0.73 -30.59
CA GLY A 213 0.04 -2.20 -30.67
C GLY A 213 0.65 -2.89 -29.46
N TYR A 214 1.78 -2.37 -29.00
CA TYR A 214 2.49 -2.92 -27.85
C TYR A 214 1.73 -2.70 -26.54
N SER A 215 1.15 -1.51 -26.33
CA SER A 215 0.35 -1.20 -25.14
C SER A 215 -0.88 -2.09 -25.03
N ALA A 216 -1.56 -2.39 -26.16
CA ALA A 216 -2.69 -3.30 -26.17
C ALA A 216 -2.27 -4.73 -25.81
N ALA A 217 -1.20 -5.24 -26.40
CA ALA A 217 -0.67 -6.57 -26.10
C ALA A 217 -0.14 -6.65 -24.66
N SER A 218 0.46 -5.58 -24.15
CA SER A 218 0.97 -5.51 -22.77
C SER A 218 -0.15 -5.53 -21.73
N ARG A 219 -1.26 -4.80 -21.96
CA ARG A 219 -2.44 -4.86 -21.09
C ARG A 219 -3.02 -6.27 -21.08
N LEU A 220 -3.25 -6.87 -22.26
CA LEU A 220 -3.76 -8.23 -22.36
C LEU A 220 -2.87 -9.24 -21.63
N ALA A 221 -1.54 -9.14 -21.77
CA ALA A 221 -0.62 -10.01 -21.02
C ALA A 221 -0.72 -9.80 -19.51
N GLN A 222 -0.95 -8.57 -19.06
CA GLN A 222 -1.11 -8.26 -17.64
C GLN A 222 -2.40 -8.83 -17.07
N ASP A 223 -3.51 -8.72 -17.81
CA ASP A 223 -4.80 -9.32 -17.44
C ASP A 223 -4.68 -10.86 -17.36
N GLN A 224 -4.10 -11.49 -18.39
CA GLN A 224 -3.85 -12.94 -18.41
C GLN A 224 -2.92 -13.41 -17.29
N ASN A 225 -1.93 -12.59 -16.90
CA ASN A 225 -1.07 -12.89 -15.76
C ASN A 225 -1.83 -12.79 -14.43
N GLY A 226 -2.76 -11.84 -14.32
CA GLY A 226 -3.70 -11.74 -13.20
C GLY A 226 -4.58 -12.99 -13.07
N ASP A 227 -5.19 -13.42 -14.18
CA ASP A 227 -6.02 -14.63 -14.22
C ASP A 227 -5.22 -15.88 -13.79
N LEU A 228 -3.98 -15.99 -14.30
CA LEU A 228 -3.09 -17.09 -13.94
C LEU A 228 -2.71 -17.07 -12.45
N ALA A 229 -2.45 -15.88 -11.90
CA ALA A 229 -2.16 -15.71 -10.48
C ALA A 229 -3.35 -16.11 -9.61
N THR A 230 -4.58 -15.77 -10.00
CA THR A 230 -5.82 -16.17 -9.32
C THR A 230 -5.97 -17.69 -9.31
N VAL A 231 -5.75 -18.37 -10.42
CA VAL A 231 -5.80 -19.85 -10.48
C VAL A 231 -4.78 -20.50 -9.53
N VAL A 232 -3.56 -19.92 -9.43
CA VAL A 232 -2.53 -20.40 -8.50
C VAL A 232 -2.96 -20.15 -7.05
N GLU A 233 -3.42 -18.94 -6.72
CA GLU A 233 -3.86 -18.58 -5.38
C GLU A 233 -5.00 -19.47 -4.89
N GLU A 234 -6.05 -19.64 -5.69
CA GLU A 234 -7.18 -20.52 -5.38
C GLU A 234 -6.74 -21.97 -5.21
N SER A 235 -5.81 -22.44 -6.06
CA SER A 235 -5.27 -23.80 -5.96
C SER A 235 -4.47 -24.02 -4.68
N VAL A 236 -3.71 -23.03 -4.23
CA VAL A 236 -2.91 -23.11 -2.99
C VAL A 236 -3.82 -23.00 -1.76
N LEU A 237 -4.72 -22.05 -1.73
CA LEU A 237 -5.67 -21.88 -0.63
C LEU A 237 -6.61 -23.09 -0.51
N GLY A 238 -7.11 -23.59 -1.65
CA GLY A 238 -7.99 -24.75 -1.73
C GLY A 238 -7.27 -26.11 -1.78
N ILE A 239 -5.96 -26.20 -1.53
CA ILE A 239 -5.16 -27.42 -1.78
C ILE A 239 -5.70 -28.65 -1.04
N ARG A 240 -6.22 -28.48 0.17
CA ARG A 240 -6.82 -29.59 0.94
C ARG A 240 -8.05 -30.14 0.24
N ILE A 241 -8.90 -29.27 -0.31
CA ILE A 241 -10.11 -29.60 -1.04
C ILE A 241 -9.73 -30.29 -2.34
N LEU A 242 -8.81 -29.70 -3.12
CA LEU A 242 -8.34 -30.27 -4.38
C LEU A 242 -7.76 -31.68 -4.21
N LYS A 243 -7.00 -31.91 -3.14
CA LYS A 243 -6.46 -33.24 -2.80
C LYS A 243 -7.55 -34.20 -2.35
N ALA A 244 -8.49 -33.74 -1.52
CA ALA A 244 -9.59 -34.60 -1.02
C ALA A 244 -10.51 -35.07 -2.15
N PHE A 245 -10.78 -34.21 -3.14
CA PHE A 245 -11.66 -34.55 -4.27
C PHE A 245 -10.93 -35.02 -5.54
N GLY A 246 -9.61 -35.16 -5.51
CA GLY A 246 -8.81 -35.65 -6.64
C GLY A 246 -8.81 -34.75 -7.88
N ARG A 247 -9.10 -33.44 -7.72
CA ARG A 247 -9.28 -32.46 -8.81
C ARG A 247 -7.97 -31.85 -9.34
N HIS A 248 -6.82 -32.35 -8.94
CA HIS A 248 -5.52 -31.79 -9.33
C HIS A 248 -5.28 -31.79 -10.84
N ARG A 249 -5.81 -32.75 -11.60
CA ARG A 249 -5.68 -32.79 -13.07
C ARG A 249 -6.47 -31.68 -13.74
N THR A 250 -7.71 -31.45 -13.30
CA THR A 250 -8.56 -30.39 -13.84
C THR A 250 -7.91 -29.01 -13.65
N MET A 251 -7.36 -28.74 -12.45
CA MET A 251 -6.65 -27.49 -12.19
C MET A 251 -5.36 -27.35 -13.00
N ALA A 252 -4.61 -28.47 -13.18
CA ALA A 252 -3.43 -28.46 -14.03
C ALA A 252 -3.75 -28.18 -15.50
N GLU A 253 -4.85 -28.69 -16.03
CA GLU A 253 -5.32 -28.41 -17.39
C GLU A 253 -5.76 -26.95 -17.53
N GLU A 254 -6.44 -26.40 -16.54
CA GLU A 254 -6.86 -25.00 -16.50
C GLU A 254 -5.66 -24.06 -16.45
N PHE A 255 -4.73 -24.30 -15.54
CA PHE A 255 -3.45 -23.58 -15.48
C PHE A 255 -2.70 -23.66 -16.83
N GLY A 256 -2.66 -24.86 -17.45
CA GLY A 256 -2.03 -25.05 -18.76
C GLY A 256 -2.66 -24.19 -19.86
N ARG A 257 -4.00 -24.06 -19.89
CA ARG A 257 -4.72 -23.21 -20.86
C ARG A 257 -4.37 -21.73 -20.67
N HIS A 258 -4.44 -21.22 -19.44
CA HIS A 258 -4.10 -19.84 -19.12
C HIS A 258 -2.63 -19.54 -19.42
N SER A 259 -1.73 -20.44 -19.04
CA SER A 259 -0.30 -20.34 -19.33
C SER A 259 0.01 -20.32 -20.82
N ALA A 260 -0.70 -21.15 -21.64
CA ALA A 260 -0.55 -21.15 -23.09
C ALA A 260 -1.03 -19.84 -23.72
N ALA A 261 -2.17 -19.32 -23.28
CA ALA A 261 -2.70 -18.05 -23.75
C ALA A 261 -1.75 -16.88 -23.43
N LEU A 262 -1.22 -16.83 -22.22
CA LEU A 262 -0.21 -15.84 -21.79
C LEU A 262 1.07 -15.96 -22.63
N ARG A 263 1.57 -17.19 -22.85
CA ARG A 263 2.75 -17.45 -23.68
C ARG A 263 2.57 -16.86 -25.09
N ASP A 264 1.41 -17.09 -25.72
CA ASP A 264 1.17 -16.64 -27.10
C ASP A 264 1.09 -15.10 -27.17
N THR A 265 0.55 -14.45 -26.15
CA THR A 265 0.55 -12.98 -26.00
C THR A 265 1.98 -12.45 -25.78
N GLU A 266 2.78 -13.10 -24.92
CA GLU A 266 4.17 -12.72 -24.67
C GLU A 266 5.05 -12.91 -25.93
N LEU A 267 4.86 -13.98 -26.70
CA LEU A 267 5.54 -14.18 -27.98
C LEU A 267 5.17 -13.09 -28.98
N ARG A 268 3.90 -12.66 -29.02
CA ARG A 268 3.46 -11.52 -29.84
C ARG A 268 4.15 -10.22 -29.41
N LYS A 269 4.23 -9.94 -28.10
CA LYS A 269 4.97 -8.79 -27.54
C LYS A 269 6.44 -8.85 -27.92
N ALA A 270 7.07 -10.03 -27.77
CA ALA A 270 8.48 -10.22 -28.14
C ALA A 270 8.72 -9.96 -29.64
N GLY A 271 7.81 -10.41 -30.52
CA GLY A 271 7.88 -10.13 -31.96
C GLY A 271 7.77 -8.62 -32.27
N LEU A 272 6.83 -7.93 -31.62
CA LEU A 272 6.72 -6.47 -31.75
C LEU A 272 8.00 -5.77 -31.29
N LEU A 273 8.52 -6.14 -30.12
CA LEU A 273 9.78 -5.59 -29.59
C LEU A 273 10.97 -5.88 -30.52
N GLY A 274 11.07 -7.11 -31.06
CA GLY A 274 12.13 -7.46 -32.01
C GLY A 274 12.12 -6.57 -33.22
N ASN A 275 10.96 -6.28 -33.81
CA ASN A 275 10.82 -5.36 -34.93
C ASN A 275 11.20 -3.91 -34.58
N LEU A 276 10.83 -3.46 -33.37
CA LEU A 276 11.22 -2.14 -32.88
C LEU A 276 12.73 -2.05 -32.70
N TRP A 277 13.35 -3.06 -32.07
CA TRP A 277 14.81 -3.10 -31.90
C TRP A 277 15.54 -3.15 -33.23
N ALA A 278 15.04 -3.92 -34.20
CA ALA A 278 15.59 -3.94 -35.52
C ALA A 278 15.58 -2.54 -36.20
N ALA A 279 14.51 -1.77 -36.00
CA ALA A 279 14.42 -0.40 -36.51
C ALA A 279 15.32 0.58 -35.73
N ILE A 280 15.31 0.52 -34.38
CA ILE A 280 16.10 1.42 -33.50
C ILE A 280 17.62 1.24 -33.73
N VAL A 281 18.06 -0.01 -33.95
CA VAL A 281 19.48 -0.29 -34.21
C VAL A 281 19.80 -0.16 -35.70
N GLY A 282 18.98 -0.73 -36.57
CA GLY A 282 19.28 -0.83 -38.00
C GLY A 282 19.28 0.50 -38.72
N LEU A 283 18.31 1.40 -38.46
CA LEU A 283 18.26 2.69 -39.14
C LEU A 283 19.48 3.59 -38.85
N PRO A 284 19.92 3.78 -37.59
CA PRO A 284 21.15 4.53 -37.31
C PRO A 284 22.41 3.87 -37.86
N GLU A 285 22.53 2.53 -37.86
CA GLU A 285 23.68 1.83 -38.45
C GLU A 285 23.75 2.02 -39.98
N LEU A 286 22.61 1.96 -40.66
CA LEU A 286 22.53 2.26 -42.09
C LEU A 286 22.90 3.73 -42.36
N ALA A 287 22.44 4.66 -41.53
CA ALA A 287 22.81 6.07 -41.64
C ALA A 287 24.32 6.30 -41.43
N LEU A 288 24.90 5.60 -40.43
CA LEU A 288 26.33 5.67 -40.15
C LEU A 288 27.15 5.10 -41.33
N GLY A 289 26.72 3.98 -41.91
CA GLY A 289 27.32 3.40 -43.12
C GLY A 289 27.23 4.34 -44.32
N ALA A 290 26.07 4.99 -44.52
CA ALA A 290 25.90 5.99 -45.57
C ALA A 290 26.77 7.23 -45.34
N ALA A 291 26.89 7.70 -44.09
CA ALA A 291 27.78 8.80 -43.72
C ALA A 291 29.26 8.44 -43.96
N LEU A 292 29.68 7.21 -43.63
CA LEU A 292 31.02 6.72 -43.89
C LEU A 292 31.32 6.69 -45.42
N ALA A 293 30.40 6.11 -46.22
CA ALA A 293 30.57 6.03 -47.68
C ALA A 293 30.64 7.42 -48.31
N THR A 294 29.71 8.33 -47.92
CA THR A 294 29.73 9.72 -48.44
C THR A 294 30.97 10.46 -47.96
N GLY A 295 31.36 10.31 -46.70
CA GLY A 295 32.56 10.92 -46.12
C GLY A 295 33.84 10.44 -46.79
N ALA A 296 33.95 9.14 -47.16
CA ALA A 296 35.08 8.60 -47.89
C ALA A 296 35.18 9.22 -49.31
N VAL A 297 34.04 9.42 -50.00
CA VAL A 297 34.02 10.12 -51.30
C VAL A 297 34.48 11.58 -51.15
N LEU A 298 34.02 12.29 -50.12
CA LEU A 298 34.42 13.67 -49.83
C LEU A 298 35.92 13.77 -49.50
N VAL A 299 36.46 12.78 -48.77
CA VAL A 299 37.91 12.69 -48.51
C VAL A 299 38.68 12.44 -49.80
N ALA A 300 38.19 11.56 -50.67
CA ALA A 300 38.86 11.29 -52.00
C ALA A 300 38.86 12.50 -52.95
N HIS A 301 37.95 13.47 -52.72
CA HIS A 301 37.90 14.73 -53.48
C HIS A 301 38.59 15.90 -52.75
N ASP A 302 39.33 15.64 -51.66
CA ASP A 302 39.98 16.65 -50.81
C ASP A 302 39.00 17.68 -50.18
N GLU A 303 37.70 17.40 -50.14
CA GLU A 303 36.69 18.27 -49.51
C GLU A 303 36.59 18.07 -48.00
N LEU A 304 37.10 16.95 -47.49
CA LEU A 304 37.08 16.59 -46.07
C LEU A 304 38.40 15.94 -45.66
N SER A 305 38.92 16.24 -44.44
CA SER A 305 40.08 15.51 -43.91
C SER A 305 39.71 14.15 -43.36
N VAL A 306 40.65 13.19 -43.42
CA VAL A 306 40.46 11.86 -42.81
C VAL A 306 40.16 11.98 -41.32
N GLY A 307 40.85 12.86 -40.58
CA GLY A 307 40.59 13.08 -39.15
C GLY A 307 39.24 13.69 -38.89
N THR A 308 38.70 14.54 -39.78
CA THR A 308 37.33 15.06 -39.65
C THR A 308 36.28 13.93 -39.79
N LEU A 309 36.48 13.01 -40.75
CA LEU A 309 35.61 11.85 -40.93
C LEU A 309 35.64 10.93 -39.68
N VAL A 310 36.84 10.64 -39.16
CA VAL A 310 37.02 9.84 -37.93
C VAL A 310 36.34 10.51 -36.75
N ALA A 311 36.50 11.83 -36.58
CA ALA A 311 35.85 12.58 -35.51
C ALA A 311 34.33 12.56 -35.63
N PHE A 312 33.80 12.69 -36.87
CA PHE A 312 32.38 12.63 -37.14
C PHE A 312 31.78 11.28 -36.72
N LEU A 313 32.36 10.18 -37.21
CA LEU A 313 31.89 8.83 -36.90
C LEU A 313 32.00 8.52 -35.39
N SER A 314 33.10 8.94 -34.75
CA SER A 314 33.30 8.78 -33.31
C SER A 314 32.27 9.57 -32.52
N THR A 315 31.91 10.79 -32.96
CA THR A 315 30.86 11.61 -32.32
C THR A 315 29.49 10.95 -32.49
N ALA A 316 29.15 10.44 -33.66
CA ALA A 316 27.91 9.75 -33.93
C ALA A 316 27.76 8.50 -33.04
N LEU A 317 28.84 7.71 -32.88
CA LEU A 317 28.86 6.55 -31.98
C LEU A 317 28.72 6.95 -30.52
N ALA A 318 29.34 8.04 -30.06
CA ALA A 318 29.23 8.55 -28.70
C ALA A 318 27.82 9.02 -28.37
N LEU A 319 27.04 9.50 -29.35
CA LEU A 319 25.65 9.92 -29.17
C LEU A 319 24.65 8.77 -29.10
N ARG A 320 25.04 7.55 -29.46
CA ARG A 320 24.15 6.39 -29.50
C ARG A 320 23.50 6.12 -28.17
N TRP A 321 24.29 5.94 -27.09
CA TRP A 321 23.77 5.68 -25.75
C TRP A 321 22.86 6.79 -25.21
N PRO A 322 23.21 8.08 -25.26
CA PRO A 322 22.31 9.17 -24.86
C PRO A 322 20.94 9.10 -25.56
N VAL A 323 20.89 8.81 -26.85
CA VAL A 323 19.63 8.73 -27.61
C VAL A 323 18.80 7.50 -27.22
N GLU A 324 19.43 6.31 -27.20
CA GLU A 324 18.77 5.06 -26.86
C GLU A 324 18.18 5.08 -25.41
N SER A 325 18.87 5.73 -24.47
CA SER A 325 18.48 5.76 -23.08
C SER A 325 17.31 6.70 -22.77
N ILE A 326 17.04 7.73 -23.57
CA ILE A 326 15.97 8.71 -23.29
C ILE A 326 14.62 8.02 -23.14
N GLY A 327 14.31 7.04 -23.99
CA GLY A 327 13.02 6.35 -23.99
C GLY A 327 12.74 5.66 -22.65
N TRP A 328 13.67 4.85 -22.17
CA TRP A 328 13.47 4.15 -20.90
C TRP A 328 13.62 5.08 -19.69
N LEU A 329 14.43 6.14 -19.77
CA LEU A 329 14.49 7.16 -18.72
C LEU A 329 13.16 7.89 -18.55
N LEU A 330 12.47 8.20 -19.67
CA LEU A 330 11.12 8.78 -19.65
C LEU A 330 10.09 7.78 -19.09
N GLY A 331 10.20 6.50 -19.47
CA GLY A 331 9.38 5.42 -18.88
C GLY A 331 9.53 5.34 -17.36
N PHE A 332 10.77 5.38 -16.89
CA PHE A 332 11.07 5.39 -15.46
C PHE A 332 10.55 6.65 -14.75
N ALA A 333 10.61 7.81 -15.43
CA ALA A 333 10.03 9.05 -14.90
C ALA A 333 8.50 8.96 -14.78
N ALA A 334 7.82 8.32 -15.72
CA ALA A 334 6.38 8.08 -15.66
C ALA A 334 6.02 7.12 -14.51
N GLU A 335 6.79 6.05 -14.31
CA GLU A 335 6.63 5.11 -13.19
C GLU A 335 6.84 5.83 -11.84
N ALA A 336 7.89 6.63 -11.72
CA ALA A 336 8.15 7.42 -10.52
C ALA A 336 7.07 8.47 -10.26
N ALA A 337 6.48 9.07 -11.31
CA ALA A 337 5.36 9.98 -11.18
C ALA A 337 4.10 9.28 -10.68
N SER A 338 3.85 8.05 -11.15
CA SER A 338 2.75 7.21 -10.66
C SER A 338 2.96 6.83 -9.20
N ALA A 339 4.17 6.39 -8.81
CA ALA A 339 4.52 6.11 -7.43
C ALA A 339 4.36 7.34 -6.51
N ALA A 340 4.80 8.51 -6.97
CA ALA A 340 4.62 9.77 -6.27
C ALA A 340 3.14 10.13 -6.08
N ASN A 341 2.29 9.91 -7.11
CA ASN A 341 0.85 10.14 -6.98
C ASN A 341 0.24 9.26 -5.90
N ARG A 342 0.54 7.95 -5.90
CA ARG A 342 0.05 7.01 -4.88
C ARG A 342 0.54 7.36 -3.46
N TYR A 343 1.77 7.83 -3.32
CA TYR A 343 2.30 8.33 -2.05
C TYR A 343 1.52 9.55 -1.56
N PHE A 344 1.35 10.55 -2.42
CA PHE A 344 0.66 11.79 -2.06
C PHE A 344 -0.85 11.62 -1.92
N GLU A 345 -1.45 10.60 -2.49
CA GLU A 345 -2.85 10.23 -2.25
C GLU A 345 -3.09 9.94 -0.76
N VAL A 346 -2.17 9.20 -0.13
CA VAL A 346 -2.23 8.95 1.33
C VAL A 346 -1.85 10.21 2.12
N MET A 347 -0.82 10.95 1.69
CA MET A 347 -0.35 12.13 2.41
C MET A 347 -1.36 13.29 2.38
N ASP A 348 -2.16 13.40 1.33
CA ASP A 348 -3.20 14.44 1.16
C ASP A 348 -4.51 14.08 1.89
N GLU A 349 -4.68 12.83 2.35
CA GLU A 349 -5.89 12.43 3.09
C GLU A 349 -6.04 13.29 4.36
N PRO A 350 -7.24 13.81 4.64
CA PRO A 350 -7.45 14.65 5.80
C PRO A 350 -7.27 13.85 7.11
N GLU A 351 -6.54 14.43 8.04
CA GLU A 351 -6.43 13.87 9.39
C GLU A 351 -7.64 14.29 10.24
N PRO A 352 -8.14 13.40 11.09
CA PRO A 352 -9.21 13.77 12.00
C PRO A 352 -8.70 14.87 12.96
N THR A 353 -9.50 15.89 13.14
CA THR A 353 -9.22 16.93 14.12
C THR A 353 -9.32 16.33 15.52
N ASP A 354 -8.28 16.46 16.31
CA ASP A 354 -8.28 16.06 17.70
C ASP A 354 -7.95 17.24 18.61
N LEU A 355 -8.48 17.21 19.82
CA LEU A 355 -8.13 18.20 20.84
C LEU A 355 -6.73 17.89 21.38
N PRO A 356 -5.90 18.93 21.64
CA PRO A 356 -4.65 18.68 22.34
C PRO A 356 -4.93 18.10 23.74
N PRO A 357 -4.13 17.13 24.21
CA PRO A 357 -4.30 16.58 25.55
C PRO A 357 -4.18 17.71 26.60
N ALA A 358 -5.01 17.64 27.65
CA ALA A 358 -4.95 18.60 28.71
C ALA A 358 -3.57 18.56 29.41
N PRO A 359 -3.06 19.70 29.88
CA PRO A 359 -1.83 19.72 30.68
C PRO A 359 -1.92 18.75 31.85
N ARG A 360 -0.83 18.02 32.14
CA ARG A 360 -0.77 17.08 33.26
C ARG A 360 -1.23 17.78 34.56
N GLY A 361 -2.30 17.27 35.18
CA GLY A 361 -2.88 17.83 36.41
C GLY A 361 -4.07 18.77 36.21
N ALA A 362 -4.39 19.20 35.00
CA ALA A 362 -5.62 19.90 34.67
C ALA A 362 -6.57 18.94 33.93
N GLY A 363 -6.99 17.88 34.60
CA GLY A 363 -7.94 16.94 34.01
C GLY A 363 -9.20 17.68 33.56
N ARG A 364 -9.48 17.66 32.23
CA ARG A 364 -10.77 18.08 31.69
C ARG A 364 -11.90 17.16 32.14
N TYR A 365 -11.51 16.01 32.66
CA TYR A 365 -12.46 15.02 33.16
C TYR A 365 -12.88 15.40 34.60
N PRO A 366 -14.16 15.67 34.88
CA PRO A 366 -14.64 15.89 36.23
C PRO A 366 -14.31 14.65 37.06
N HIS A 367 -13.79 14.85 38.27
CA HIS A 367 -13.71 13.74 39.21
C HIS A 367 -15.14 13.22 39.43
N SER A 368 -15.27 11.89 39.59
CA SER A 368 -16.56 11.19 39.68
C SER A 368 -17.58 11.73 40.76
N GLY A 369 -17.21 12.81 41.46
CA GLY A 369 -18.03 13.53 42.40
C GLY A 369 -18.84 14.72 41.84
N ASP A 370 -18.42 15.31 40.73
CA ASP A 370 -18.93 16.62 40.28
C ASP A 370 -20.14 16.55 39.33
N ALA A 371 -20.36 15.41 38.63
CA ALA A 371 -21.50 15.25 37.74
C ALA A 371 -22.79 14.95 38.53
N PRO A 372 -23.96 15.46 38.12
CA PRO A 372 -25.25 15.08 38.66
C PRO A 372 -25.41 13.54 38.58
N THR A 373 -25.97 12.93 39.60
CA THR A 373 -26.14 11.47 39.71
C THR A 373 -26.83 10.83 38.49
N ASN A 374 -27.70 11.58 37.82
CA ASN A 374 -28.42 11.11 36.64
C ASN A 374 -27.59 11.11 35.34
N ASP A 375 -26.44 11.80 35.30
CA ASP A 375 -25.59 11.92 34.10
C ASP A 375 -24.31 11.08 34.17
N ARG A 376 -24.14 10.33 35.29
CA ARG A 376 -23.00 9.42 35.44
C ARG A 376 -23.16 8.14 34.61
N GLY A 377 -22.04 7.50 34.30
CA GLY A 377 -21.98 6.30 33.48
C GLY A 377 -21.81 6.61 31.99
N ILE A 378 -22.25 5.70 31.15
CA ILE A 378 -22.19 5.85 29.69
C ILE A 378 -23.60 6.18 29.18
N ARG A 379 -23.71 7.29 28.43
CA ARG A 379 -25.01 7.68 27.86
C ARG A 379 -24.88 7.93 26.37
N PHE A 380 -25.75 7.29 25.60
CA PHE A 380 -25.99 7.53 24.18
C PHE A 380 -27.31 8.32 24.05
N THR A 381 -27.27 9.45 23.32
CA THR A 381 -28.45 10.31 23.14
C THR A 381 -28.66 10.57 21.66
N GLY A 382 -29.70 9.94 21.08
CA GLY A 382 -30.07 10.10 19.69
C GLY A 382 -28.95 9.73 18.70
N VAL A 383 -28.05 8.80 19.06
CA VAL A 383 -26.86 8.50 18.29
C VAL A 383 -27.23 7.86 16.96
N ARG A 384 -26.76 8.46 15.87
CA ARG A 384 -26.87 7.94 14.51
C ARG A 384 -25.48 7.66 13.93
N PHE A 385 -25.41 6.66 13.08
CA PHE A 385 -24.17 6.34 12.38
C PHE A 385 -24.43 5.69 11.04
N ARG A 386 -23.62 6.11 10.07
CA ARG A 386 -23.49 5.51 8.73
C ARG A 386 -22.02 5.46 8.37
N TYR A 387 -21.58 4.36 7.77
CA TYR A 387 -20.21 4.24 7.29
C TYR A 387 -19.96 5.27 6.16
N PRO A 388 -18.78 5.91 6.12
CA PRO A 388 -18.46 6.94 5.12
C PRO A 388 -18.47 6.44 3.66
N ASP A 389 -18.25 5.14 3.47
CA ASP A 389 -18.23 4.46 2.17
C ASP A 389 -19.59 3.91 1.74
N ALA A 390 -20.62 4.05 2.57
CA ALA A 390 -21.96 3.58 2.25
C ALA A 390 -22.51 4.35 1.03
N PRO A 391 -23.16 3.65 0.06
CA PRO A 391 -23.76 4.27 -1.11
C PRO A 391 -24.71 5.41 -0.74
N ALA A 392 -24.82 6.42 -1.61
CA ALA A 392 -25.73 7.52 -1.40
C ALA A 392 -27.19 7.01 -1.30
N GLY A 393 -27.89 7.42 -0.24
CA GLY A 393 -29.27 6.98 0.02
C GLY A 393 -29.38 5.73 0.91
N THR A 394 -28.27 5.09 1.30
CA THR A 394 -28.29 4.00 2.29
C THR A 394 -28.80 4.54 3.64
N PRO A 395 -29.73 3.85 4.31
CA PRO A 395 -30.19 4.25 5.64
C PRO A 395 -29.06 4.17 6.67
N ASP A 396 -29.22 4.92 7.76
CA ASP A 396 -28.27 4.87 8.87
C ASP A 396 -28.26 3.45 9.48
N LEU A 397 -27.08 2.89 9.72
CA LEU A 397 -26.94 1.60 10.41
C LEU A 397 -27.41 1.71 11.88
N LEU A 398 -27.10 2.84 12.54
CA LEU A 398 -27.66 3.20 13.83
C LEU A 398 -28.59 4.41 13.60
N ALA A 399 -29.87 4.25 13.92
CA ALA A 399 -30.94 5.16 13.50
C ALA A 399 -31.56 5.94 14.69
N GLY A 400 -30.72 6.33 15.64
CA GLY A 400 -31.13 7.04 16.85
C GLY A 400 -31.11 6.11 18.08
N ILE A 401 -29.91 5.89 18.60
CA ILE A 401 -29.68 5.09 19.80
C ILE A 401 -29.83 5.99 21.04
N ASP A 402 -30.77 5.63 21.89
CA ASP A 402 -30.93 6.19 23.23
C ASP A 402 -30.71 5.06 24.26
N LEU A 403 -29.59 5.13 25.01
CA LEU A 403 -29.20 4.09 25.94
C LEU A 403 -28.42 4.70 27.11
N HIS A 404 -28.70 4.28 28.33
CA HIS A 404 -27.96 4.68 29.51
C HIS A 404 -27.49 3.45 30.31
N ILE A 405 -26.16 3.37 30.47
CA ILE A 405 -25.48 2.39 31.33
C ILE A 405 -25.06 3.13 32.58
N ARG A 406 -25.57 2.70 33.73
CA ARG A 406 -25.34 3.36 35.02
C ARG A 406 -23.92 3.12 35.52
N PRO A 407 -23.38 3.95 36.42
CA PRO A 407 -22.07 3.69 37.02
C PRO A 407 -22.05 2.33 37.71
N GLY A 408 -21.00 1.54 37.44
CA GLY A 408 -20.85 0.18 37.99
C GLY A 408 -21.84 -0.85 37.43
N GLU A 409 -22.62 -0.50 36.42
CA GLU A 409 -23.55 -1.43 35.75
C GLU A 409 -22.84 -2.12 34.58
N THR A 410 -23.08 -3.41 34.46
CA THR A 410 -22.76 -4.18 33.25
C THR A 410 -24.02 -4.32 32.40
N LEU A 411 -24.00 -3.80 31.18
CA LEU A 411 -25.08 -3.91 30.20
C LEU A 411 -24.69 -4.84 29.06
N ALA A 412 -25.47 -5.88 28.80
CA ALA A 412 -25.32 -6.73 27.63
C ALA A 412 -26.05 -6.11 26.44
N LEU A 413 -25.35 -5.99 25.30
CA LEU A 413 -25.92 -5.60 24.02
C LEU A 413 -26.14 -6.85 23.16
N VAL A 414 -27.37 -7.15 22.83
CA VAL A 414 -27.75 -8.30 22.00
C VAL A 414 -28.48 -7.85 20.74
N GLY A 415 -28.48 -8.67 19.71
CA GLY A 415 -29.16 -8.39 18.44
C GLY A 415 -28.70 -9.33 17.35
N ALA A 416 -29.41 -9.38 16.23
CA ALA A 416 -29.04 -10.20 15.09
C ALA A 416 -27.66 -9.82 14.52
N THR A 417 -27.04 -10.74 13.78
CA THR A 417 -25.79 -10.44 13.05
C THR A 417 -26.05 -9.29 12.07
N GLY A 418 -25.13 -8.32 12.02
CA GLY A 418 -25.29 -7.13 11.18
C GLY A 418 -26.18 -6.02 11.76
N SER A 419 -26.74 -6.16 12.96
CA SER A 419 -27.57 -5.13 13.59
C SER A 419 -26.81 -3.86 14.02
N GLY A 420 -25.46 -3.86 13.99
CA GLY A 420 -24.63 -2.72 14.37
C GLY A 420 -24.04 -2.76 15.78
N LYS A 421 -24.03 -3.92 16.46
CA LYS A 421 -23.46 -4.07 17.82
C LYS A 421 -21.99 -3.66 17.89
N THR A 422 -21.13 -4.28 17.09
CA THR A 422 -19.69 -3.95 17.00
C THR A 422 -19.47 -2.50 16.56
N THR A 423 -20.35 -1.95 15.73
CA THR A 423 -20.29 -0.54 15.34
C THR A 423 -20.58 0.37 16.54
N LEU A 424 -21.61 0.06 17.35
CA LEU A 424 -21.92 0.83 18.54
C LEU A 424 -20.78 0.80 19.56
N THR A 425 -20.14 -0.36 19.76
CA THR A 425 -18.96 -0.49 20.63
C THR A 425 -17.76 0.30 20.13
N ALA A 426 -17.58 0.40 18.80
CA ALA A 426 -16.48 1.14 18.18
C ALA A 426 -16.63 2.68 18.26
N LEU A 427 -17.87 3.18 18.46
CA LEU A 427 -18.10 4.62 18.66
C LEU A 427 -17.61 5.11 20.01
N LEU A 428 -17.63 4.28 21.04
CA LEU A 428 -17.29 4.70 22.40
C LEU A 428 -15.81 5.12 22.54
N PRO A 429 -14.82 4.36 22.05
CA PRO A 429 -13.41 4.78 22.04
C PRO A 429 -13.07 5.75 20.89
N ARG A 430 -14.06 6.29 20.17
CA ARG A 430 -13.91 7.16 18.99
C ARG A 430 -13.02 6.56 17.90
N LEU A 431 -13.23 5.27 17.59
CA LEU A 431 -12.68 4.67 16.37
C LEU A 431 -13.41 5.20 15.12
N TYR A 432 -14.72 5.42 15.26
CA TYR A 432 -15.56 6.17 14.34
C TYR A 432 -16.25 7.32 15.06
N GLU A 433 -16.63 8.36 14.31
CA GLU A 433 -17.41 9.48 14.85
C GLU A 433 -18.89 9.28 14.53
N PRO A 434 -19.81 9.51 15.49
CA PRO A 434 -21.24 9.45 15.22
C PRO A 434 -21.64 10.52 14.19
N THR A 435 -22.55 10.15 13.27
CA THR A 435 -23.07 11.08 12.26
C THR A 435 -23.98 12.15 12.86
N ALA A 436 -24.69 11.79 13.94
CA ALA A 436 -25.52 12.71 14.73
C ALA A 436 -25.72 12.15 16.15
N GLY A 437 -26.20 13.01 17.05
CA GLY A 437 -26.35 12.67 18.47
C GLY A 437 -25.07 12.87 19.27
N SER A 438 -25.06 12.40 20.52
CA SER A 438 -23.92 12.54 21.43
C SER A 438 -23.72 11.30 22.29
N ILE A 439 -22.47 11.07 22.68
CA ILE A 439 -22.08 10.02 23.64
C ILE A 439 -21.37 10.72 24.78
N THR A 440 -21.83 10.50 26.00
CA THR A 440 -21.20 11.11 27.19
C THR A 440 -20.71 10.04 28.16
N LEU A 441 -19.57 10.33 28.80
CA LEU A 441 -19.00 9.57 29.91
C LEU A 441 -19.05 10.46 31.15
N ASP A 442 -19.78 10.04 32.16
CA ASP A 442 -20.02 10.83 33.37
C ASP A 442 -20.42 12.29 33.10
N GLY A 443 -21.28 12.49 32.09
CA GLY A 443 -21.76 13.82 31.67
C GLY A 443 -20.85 14.58 30.72
N THR A 444 -19.63 14.12 30.45
CA THR A 444 -18.71 14.76 29.52
C THR A 444 -18.85 14.12 28.12
N ASP A 445 -19.08 14.93 27.09
CA ASP A 445 -19.13 14.44 25.70
C ASP A 445 -17.74 13.92 25.30
N ILE A 446 -17.69 12.73 24.69
CA ILE A 446 -16.43 12.11 24.24
C ILE A 446 -15.69 12.97 23.22
N ARG A 447 -16.37 13.91 22.53
CA ARG A 447 -15.78 14.85 21.60
C ARG A 447 -15.02 15.99 22.30
N ASP A 448 -15.33 16.26 23.55
CA ASP A 448 -14.65 17.27 24.37
C ASP A 448 -13.38 16.74 25.04
N LEU A 449 -13.10 15.44 24.89
CA LEU A 449 -11.88 14.76 25.32
C LEU A 449 -10.93 14.57 24.15
N SER A 450 -9.62 14.69 24.39
CA SER A 450 -8.65 14.17 23.42
C SER A 450 -8.76 12.65 23.31
N ARG A 451 -8.41 12.07 22.16
CA ARG A 451 -8.43 10.62 21.99
C ARG A 451 -7.51 9.90 22.99
N GLU A 452 -6.41 10.54 23.40
CA GLU A 452 -5.52 9.99 24.41
C GLU A 452 -6.17 9.93 25.78
N GLU A 453 -6.86 10.99 26.20
CA GLU A 453 -7.62 11.02 27.48
C GLU A 453 -8.76 10.00 27.46
N LEU A 454 -9.55 9.97 26.39
CA LEU A 454 -10.66 9.03 26.25
C LEU A 454 -10.19 7.57 26.35
N ARG A 455 -9.11 7.20 25.66
CA ARG A 455 -8.59 5.82 25.63
C ARG A 455 -7.86 5.38 26.89
N ARG A 456 -7.60 6.27 27.81
CA ARG A 456 -7.17 5.93 29.18
C ARG A 456 -8.34 5.50 30.05
N GLU A 457 -9.51 6.09 29.82
CA GLU A 457 -10.73 5.82 30.60
C GLU A 457 -11.51 4.63 30.04
N VAL A 458 -11.45 4.41 28.73
CA VAL A 458 -12.20 3.36 28.02
C VAL A 458 -11.23 2.30 27.46
N ALA A 459 -11.33 1.08 27.97
CA ALA A 459 -10.63 -0.06 27.38
C ALA A 459 -11.59 -0.93 26.55
N VAL A 460 -11.04 -1.56 25.51
CA VAL A 460 -11.81 -2.41 24.58
C VAL A 460 -11.11 -3.75 24.38
N ALA A 461 -11.86 -4.83 24.53
CA ALA A 461 -11.49 -6.15 24.02
C ALA A 461 -12.34 -6.45 22.78
N PHE A 462 -11.69 -6.55 21.63
CA PHE A 462 -12.35 -6.80 20.35
C PHE A 462 -12.66 -8.30 20.16
N GLU A 463 -13.66 -8.61 19.36
CA GLU A 463 -14.04 -9.98 18.98
C GLU A 463 -12.87 -10.75 18.35
N GLU A 464 -12.15 -10.12 17.42
CA GLU A 464 -10.95 -10.69 16.81
C GLU A 464 -9.69 -10.23 17.56
N PRO A 465 -9.09 -11.10 18.39
CA PRO A 465 -7.94 -10.74 19.21
C PRO A 465 -6.66 -10.70 18.38
N THR A 466 -6.21 -9.52 18.02
CA THR A 466 -4.91 -9.31 17.35
C THR A 466 -3.80 -9.14 18.37
N LEU A 467 -2.75 -9.95 18.26
CA LEU A 467 -1.52 -9.81 19.02
C LEU A 467 -0.38 -9.36 18.08
N PHE A 468 0.53 -8.55 18.60
CA PHE A 468 1.68 -8.07 17.86
C PHE A 468 2.86 -9.04 17.99
N SER A 469 3.75 -9.04 17.01
CA SER A 469 5.03 -9.77 17.06
C SER A 469 5.96 -9.15 18.12
N ALA A 470 5.69 -9.48 19.37
CA ALA A 470 6.31 -8.98 20.57
C ALA A 470 6.14 -10.04 21.68
N THR A 471 6.72 -9.82 22.85
CA THR A 471 6.54 -10.74 23.98
C THR A 471 5.10 -10.74 24.51
N VAL A 472 4.71 -11.77 25.25
CA VAL A 472 3.40 -11.82 25.94
C VAL A 472 3.27 -10.61 26.87
N ARG A 473 4.32 -10.28 27.60
CA ARG A 473 4.40 -9.10 28.48
C ARG A 473 4.06 -7.82 27.73
N GLU A 474 4.76 -7.53 26.64
CA GLU A 474 4.56 -6.32 25.84
C GLU A 474 3.16 -6.27 25.25
N ASN A 475 2.62 -7.41 24.81
CA ASN A 475 1.25 -7.50 24.30
C ASN A 475 0.21 -7.15 25.35
N VAL A 476 0.35 -7.61 26.59
CA VAL A 476 -0.60 -7.30 27.67
C VAL A 476 -0.42 -5.86 28.15
N LEU A 477 0.83 -5.42 28.40
CA LEU A 477 1.12 -4.07 28.88
C LEU A 477 0.80 -2.97 27.87
N MET A 478 0.49 -3.30 26.62
CA MET A 478 -0.05 -2.32 25.66
C MET A 478 -1.31 -1.62 26.19
N GLY A 479 -2.14 -2.28 26.98
CA GLY A 479 -3.32 -1.69 27.63
C GLY A 479 -2.97 -0.67 28.71
N ALA A 480 -1.84 -0.85 29.40
CA ALA A 480 -1.33 0.06 30.43
C ALA A 480 0.20 -0.05 30.52
N PRO A 481 0.96 0.75 29.72
CA PRO A 481 2.42 0.62 29.64
C PRO A 481 3.18 0.82 30.96
N ASN A 482 2.56 1.46 31.94
CA ASN A 482 3.16 1.75 33.25
C ASN A 482 2.62 0.84 34.37
N ALA A 483 1.85 -0.21 34.05
CA ALA A 483 1.37 -1.16 35.04
C ALA A 483 2.57 -1.94 35.63
N ASP A 484 2.51 -2.18 36.94
CA ASP A 484 3.49 -2.97 37.66
C ASP A 484 3.26 -4.48 37.48
N GLU A 485 4.21 -5.28 37.96
CA GLU A 485 4.16 -6.75 37.87
C GLU A 485 2.94 -7.33 38.59
N GLN A 486 2.46 -6.68 39.65
CA GLN A 486 1.29 -7.14 40.41
C GLN A 486 0.03 -7.00 39.57
N ARG A 487 -0.17 -5.86 38.88
CA ARG A 487 -1.30 -5.62 37.98
C ARG A 487 -1.25 -6.54 36.78
N LEU A 488 -0.05 -6.75 36.20
CA LEU A 488 0.14 -7.70 35.12
C LEU A 488 -0.28 -9.12 35.53
N ALA A 489 0.18 -9.61 36.68
CA ALA A 489 -0.18 -10.92 37.21
C ALA A 489 -1.69 -11.02 37.47
N GLN A 490 -2.30 -10.01 38.07
CA GLN A 490 -3.74 -9.95 38.33
C GLN A 490 -4.56 -9.96 37.03
N ALA A 491 -4.13 -9.22 35.98
CA ALA A 491 -4.81 -9.23 34.71
C ALA A 491 -4.74 -10.60 34.01
N LEU A 492 -3.59 -11.27 34.10
CA LEU A 492 -3.43 -12.62 33.56
C LEU A 492 -4.26 -13.66 34.34
N ASP A 493 -4.35 -13.54 35.66
CA ASP A 493 -5.21 -14.39 36.49
C ASP A 493 -6.68 -14.18 36.14
N THR A 494 -7.12 -12.92 36.03
CA THR A 494 -8.49 -12.58 35.59
C THR A 494 -8.84 -13.19 34.25
N ALA A 495 -7.91 -13.13 33.28
CA ALA A 495 -8.09 -13.73 31.97
C ALA A 495 -7.85 -15.25 31.95
N GLN A 496 -7.57 -15.87 33.10
CA GLN A 496 -7.21 -17.30 33.21
C GLN A 496 -6.09 -17.69 32.27
N ALA A 497 -5.09 -16.80 32.13
CA ALA A 497 -3.98 -16.96 31.20
C ALA A 497 -2.80 -17.75 31.79
N GLY A 498 -3.00 -18.60 32.79
CA GLY A 498 -1.98 -19.45 33.41
C GLY A 498 -1.25 -20.41 32.46
N PHE A 499 -1.70 -20.53 31.20
CA PHE A 499 -0.95 -21.22 30.17
C PHE A 499 0.38 -20.52 29.84
N VAL A 500 0.51 -19.21 30.15
CA VAL A 500 1.71 -18.41 29.92
C VAL A 500 2.91 -19.02 30.63
N ASP A 501 2.75 -19.52 31.85
CA ASP A 501 3.83 -20.15 32.61
C ASP A 501 4.37 -21.43 31.96
N ARG A 502 3.61 -22.02 31.02
CA ARG A 502 4.00 -23.21 30.26
C ARG A 502 4.62 -22.91 28.91
N LEU A 503 4.67 -21.62 28.53
CA LEU A 503 5.39 -21.21 27.32
C LEU A 503 6.90 -21.27 27.56
N PRO A 504 7.71 -21.42 26.49
CA PRO A 504 9.15 -21.66 26.62
C PRO A 504 9.90 -20.62 27.49
N GLU A 505 9.52 -19.34 27.42
CA GLU A 505 10.11 -18.22 28.14
C GLU A 505 9.07 -17.49 29.02
N GLY A 506 7.94 -18.13 29.30
CA GLY A 506 6.86 -17.55 30.11
C GLY A 506 6.35 -16.23 29.52
N LEU A 507 6.35 -15.16 30.32
CA LEU A 507 5.96 -13.80 29.90
C LEU A 507 6.82 -13.20 28.79
N ASP A 508 8.07 -13.62 28.69
CA ASP A 508 9.04 -13.09 27.71
C ASP A 508 9.04 -13.90 26.40
N THR A 509 8.17 -14.91 26.29
CA THR A 509 7.94 -15.66 25.06
C THR A 509 7.45 -14.72 23.95
N GLU A 510 8.16 -14.68 22.82
CA GLU A 510 7.71 -13.96 21.63
C GLU A 510 6.49 -14.63 21.00
N VAL A 511 5.44 -13.86 20.83
CA VAL A 511 4.25 -14.23 20.10
C VAL A 511 4.50 -13.98 18.62
N GLY A 512 4.37 -15.02 17.77
CA GLY A 512 4.57 -14.88 16.35
C GLY A 512 3.55 -13.96 15.66
N GLU A 513 3.71 -13.79 14.37
CA GLU A 513 2.86 -12.90 13.56
C GLU A 513 1.36 -13.14 13.83
N GLN A 514 0.65 -12.09 14.20
CA GLN A 514 -0.77 -12.09 14.60
C GLN A 514 -1.13 -13.12 15.72
N GLY A 515 -0.13 -13.60 16.48
CA GLY A 515 -0.36 -14.60 17.53
C GLY A 515 -0.66 -16.01 16.99
N LEU A 516 -0.33 -16.31 15.74
CA LEU A 516 -0.60 -17.61 15.10
C LEU A 516 0.05 -18.81 15.82
N SER A 517 1.07 -18.58 16.64
CA SER A 517 1.68 -19.60 17.51
C SER A 517 0.78 -20.02 18.70
N LEU A 518 -0.28 -19.26 18.99
CA LEU A 518 -1.22 -19.51 20.07
C LEU A 518 -2.58 -19.98 19.52
N SER A 519 -3.30 -20.75 20.35
CA SER A 519 -4.69 -21.12 20.02
C SER A 519 -5.61 -19.88 20.04
N GLY A 520 -6.78 -19.96 19.37
CA GLY A 520 -7.77 -18.86 19.38
C GLY A 520 -8.16 -18.43 20.81
N GLY A 521 -8.45 -19.40 21.69
CA GLY A 521 -8.76 -19.11 23.08
C GLY A 521 -7.60 -18.54 23.89
N GLN A 522 -6.34 -18.89 23.57
CA GLN A 522 -5.16 -18.28 24.20
C GLN A 522 -5.00 -16.81 23.78
N ARG A 523 -5.19 -16.52 22.46
CA ARG A 523 -5.17 -15.13 21.97
C ARG A 523 -6.26 -14.29 22.62
N GLN A 524 -7.48 -14.81 22.71
CA GLN A 524 -8.61 -14.12 23.31
C GLN A 524 -8.36 -13.78 24.80
N ARG A 525 -7.80 -14.72 25.57
CA ARG A 525 -7.43 -14.47 26.98
C ARG A 525 -6.34 -13.41 27.14
N LEU A 526 -5.34 -13.36 26.28
CA LEU A 526 -4.32 -12.31 26.30
C LEU A 526 -4.90 -10.94 25.89
N ALA A 527 -5.82 -10.90 24.94
CA ALA A 527 -6.53 -9.66 24.57
C ALA A 527 -7.43 -9.16 25.73
N LEU A 528 -8.05 -10.08 26.46
CA LEU A 528 -8.81 -9.75 27.65
C LEU A 528 -7.91 -9.22 28.77
N ALA A 529 -6.76 -9.88 29.05
CA ALA A 529 -5.76 -9.39 30.00
C ALA A 529 -5.29 -7.97 29.64
N ARG A 530 -5.04 -7.70 28.35
CA ARG A 530 -4.71 -6.35 27.83
C ARG A 530 -5.78 -5.32 28.16
N ALA A 531 -7.05 -5.68 28.04
CA ALA A 531 -8.16 -4.76 28.30
C ALA A 531 -8.31 -4.42 29.79
N VAL A 532 -8.02 -5.37 30.69
CA VAL A 532 -8.24 -5.17 32.13
C VAL A 532 -7.00 -4.73 32.91
N VAL A 533 -5.79 -4.83 32.36
CA VAL A 533 -4.52 -4.53 33.07
C VAL A 533 -4.43 -3.08 33.55
N GLY A 534 -5.13 -2.16 32.88
CA GLY A 534 -5.18 -0.73 33.23
C GLY A 534 -6.23 -0.35 34.26
N GLU A 535 -7.04 -1.30 34.75
CA GLU A 535 -8.19 -1.05 35.65
C GLU A 535 -9.09 0.09 35.09
N PRO A 536 -9.62 -0.06 33.85
CA PRO A 536 -10.34 1.02 33.17
C PRO A 536 -11.66 1.32 33.90
N ARG A 537 -12.09 2.59 33.90
CA ARG A 537 -13.40 2.98 34.42
C ARG A 537 -14.55 2.50 33.57
N PHE A 538 -14.33 2.45 32.25
CA PHE A 538 -15.32 1.98 31.27
C PHE A 538 -14.71 0.84 30.47
N LEU A 539 -15.40 -0.27 30.41
CA LEU A 539 -14.93 -1.48 29.73
C LEU A 539 -15.90 -1.87 28.61
N VAL A 540 -15.38 -2.09 27.43
CA VAL A 540 -16.13 -2.59 26.28
C VAL A 540 -15.61 -3.98 25.92
N LEU A 541 -16.48 -4.96 25.92
CA LEU A 541 -16.16 -6.35 25.59
C LEU A 541 -17.00 -6.77 24.37
N ASP A 542 -16.36 -7.04 23.25
CA ASP A 542 -17.05 -7.53 22.05
C ASP A 542 -16.84 -9.05 21.94
N ASP A 543 -17.86 -9.80 22.32
CA ASP A 543 -17.92 -11.27 22.42
C ASP A 543 -16.65 -11.91 23.04
N PRO A 544 -16.32 -11.59 24.31
CA PRO A 544 -15.03 -11.91 24.92
C PRO A 544 -14.80 -13.41 25.18
N LEU A 545 -15.80 -14.27 24.97
CA LEU A 545 -15.77 -15.70 25.30
C LEU A 545 -15.94 -16.61 24.06
N SER A 546 -16.03 -16.03 22.85
CA SER A 546 -16.40 -16.75 21.62
C SER A 546 -15.47 -17.91 21.23
N ALA A 547 -14.17 -17.79 21.50
CA ALA A 547 -13.15 -18.77 21.12
C ALA A 547 -12.75 -19.72 22.27
N LEU A 548 -13.45 -19.68 23.40
CA LEU A 548 -13.13 -20.51 24.57
C LEU A 548 -13.92 -21.82 24.58
N ASP A 549 -13.29 -22.86 25.13
CA ASP A 549 -13.95 -24.09 25.48
C ASP A 549 -14.80 -23.92 26.75
N VAL A 550 -15.84 -24.73 26.93
CA VAL A 550 -16.84 -24.60 28.02
C VAL A 550 -16.23 -24.54 29.42
N HIS A 551 -15.15 -25.32 29.66
CA HIS A 551 -14.49 -25.32 30.96
C HIS A 551 -13.75 -24.00 31.23
N THR A 552 -12.98 -23.52 30.25
CA THR A 552 -12.25 -22.26 30.35
C THR A 552 -13.24 -21.07 30.38
N GLU A 553 -14.29 -21.10 29.57
CA GLU A 553 -15.37 -20.10 29.57
C GLU A 553 -15.93 -19.89 30.96
N ALA A 554 -16.31 -20.96 31.69
CA ALA A 554 -16.85 -20.86 33.03
C ALA A 554 -15.86 -20.28 34.07
N LEU A 555 -14.55 -20.49 33.89
CA LEU A 555 -13.53 -19.91 34.77
C LEU A 555 -13.32 -18.43 34.46
N VAL A 556 -13.22 -18.05 33.20
CA VAL A 556 -13.09 -16.65 32.76
C VAL A 556 -14.34 -15.86 33.15
N GLU A 557 -15.54 -16.42 32.96
CA GLU A 557 -16.80 -15.80 33.36
C GLU A 557 -16.80 -15.45 34.85
N ARG A 558 -16.37 -16.37 35.70
CA ARG A 558 -16.30 -16.14 37.15
C ARG A 558 -15.33 -15.04 37.54
N ALA A 559 -14.16 -15.00 36.91
CA ALA A 559 -13.16 -13.98 37.15
C ALA A 559 -13.60 -12.61 36.61
N LEU A 560 -14.23 -12.57 35.43
CA LEU A 560 -14.78 -11.35 34.84
C LEU A 560 -15.88 -10.74 35.72
N ARG A 561 -16.77 -11.52 36.35
CA ARG A 561 -17.77 -11.01 37.27
C ARG A 561 -17.16 -10.16 38.40
N GLN A 562 -15.95 -10.49 38.83
CA GLN A 562 -15.25 -9.77 39.88
C GLN A 562 -14.74 -8.41 39.37
N VAL A 563 -14.26 -8.32 38.13
CA VAL A 563 -13.82 -7.06 37.49
C VAL A 563 -15.03 -6.19 37.15
N LEU A 564 -16.09 -6.81 36.66
CA LEU A 564 -17.31 -6.11 36.24
C LEU A 564 -18.09 -5.52 37.42
N SER A 565 -17.93 -6.05 38.64
CA SER A 565 -18.64 -5.51 39.82
C SER A 565 -18.27 -4.07 40.17
N ASP A 566 -17.06 -3.62 39.80
CA ASP A 566 -16.56 -2.28 40.12
C ASP A 566 -16.37 -1.40 38.85
N THR A 567 -16.75 -1.92 37.67
CA THR A 567 -16.51 -1.28 36.37
C THR A 567 -17.84 -1.04 35.65
N THR A 568 -17.98 0.13 35.00
CA THR A 568 -19.12 0.36 34.10
C THR A 568 -18.82 -0.31 32.75
N ALA A 569 -19.62 -1.28 32.33
CA ALA A 569 -19.30 -2.12 31.20
C ALA A 569 -20.41 -2.24 30.15
N LEU A 570 -20.00 -2.26 28.88
CA LEU A 570 -20.83 -2.63 27.72
C LEU A 570 -20.29 -3.94 27.14
N VAL A 571 -21.09 -5.00 27.18
CA VAL A 571 -20.70 -6.34 26.73
C VAL A 571 -21.57 -6.74 25.53
N VAL A 572 -20.99 -6.96 24.38
CA VAL A 572 -21.72 -7.60 23.27
C VAL A 572 -21.82 -9.09 23.55
N ALA A 573 -23.02 -9.60 23.49
CA ALA A 573 -23.30 -10.99 23.81
C ALA A 573 -24.02 -11.70 22.64
N HIS A 574 -23.46 -12.82 22.25
CA HIS A 574 -24.03 -13.75 21.26
C HIS A 574 -24.53 -15.05 21.92
N ARG A 575 -24.15 -15.29 23.16
CA ARG A 575 -24.47 -16.51 23.91
C ARG A 575 -25.19 -16.20 25.21
N PRO A 576 -26.11 -17.08 25.67
CA PRO A 576 -26.76 -16.92 26.95
C PRO A 576 -25.81 -16.80 28.16
N SER A 577 -24.68 -17.53 28.14
CA SER A 577 -23.63 -17.45 29.18
C SER A 577 -23.07 -16.03 29.31
N THR A 578 -22.74 -15.36 28.19
CA THR A 578 -22.24 -13.99 28.21
C THR A 578 -23.30 -12.98 28.67
N VAL A 579 -24.59 -13.22 28.32
CA VAL A 579 -25.71 -12.38 28.80
C VAL A 579 -25.87 -12.43 30.33
N LEU A 580 -25.60 -13.59 30.94
CA LEU A 580 -25.71 -13.78 32.41
C LEU A 580 -24.60 -13.04 33.20
N LEU A 581 -23.60 -12.45 32.53
CA LEU A 581 -22.64 -11.53 33.15
C LEU A 581 -23.23 -10.16 33.44
N ALA A 582 -24.31 -9.78 32.76
CA ALA A 582 -24.85 -8.44 32.79
C ALA A 582 -26.02 -8.28 33.75
N ASP A 583 -26.11 -7.09 34.36
CA ASP A 583 -27.24 -6.68 35.20
C ASP A 583 -28.50 -6.43 34.36
N ARG A 584 -28.31 -5.83 33.19
CA ARG A 584 -29.38 -5.54 32.22
C ARG A 584 -28.95 -5.89 30.81
N VAL A 585 -29.92 -6.07 29.95
CA VAL A 585 -29.78 -6.39 28.55
C VAL A 585 -30.48 -5.34 27.69
N ALA A 586 -29.83 -4.89 26.63
CA ALA A 586 -30.42 -4.04 25.60
C ALA A 586 -30.51 -4.81 24.29
N LEU A 587 -31.70 -4.86 23.68
CA LEU A 587 -31.90 -5.46 22.36
C LEU A 587 -31.78 -4.41 21.27
N LEU A 588 -30.78 -4.58 20.39
CA LEU A 588 -30.56 -3.76 19.21
C LEU A 588 -31.19 -4.44 18.00
N ALA A 589 -32.20 -3.80 17.45
CA ALA A 589 -32.87 -4.23 16.22
C ALA A 589 -33.21 -3.01 15.36
N ASP A 590 -33.07 -3.14 14.04
CA ASP A 590 -33.36 -2.09 13.05
C ASP A 590 -32.66 -0.75 13.37
N GLY A 591 -31.42 -0.83 13.85
CA GLY A 591 -30.61 0.33 14.20
C GLY A 591 -31.09 1.11 15.43
N ARG A 592 -31.94 0.52 16.30
CA ARG A 592 -32.48 1.14 17.52
C ARG A 592 -32.46 0.17 18.70
N ILE A 593 -32.45 0.73 19.93
CA ILE A 593 -32.69 -0.06 21.12
C ILE A 593 -34.21 -0.25 21.25
N THR A 594 -34.67 -1.49 21.06
CA THR A 594 -36.09 -1.84 21.05
C THR A 594 -36.62 -2.33 22.40
N ALA A 595 -35.73 -2.87 23.23
CA ALA A 595 -36.08 -3.31 24.58
C ALA A 595 -34.89 -3.23 25.53
N VAL A 596 -35.10 -2.89 26.77
CA VAL A 596 -34.10 -2.89 27.85
C VAL A 596 -34.75 -3.45 29.12
N GLY A 597 -34.09 -4.45 29.74
CA GLY A 597 -34.58 -5.09 30.98
C GLY A 597 -33.59 -6.14 31.46
N THR A 598 -33.91 -6.85 32.51
CA THR A 598 -33.15 -8.03 32.93
C THR A 598 -33.37 -9.19 31.95
N HIS A 599 -32.41 -10.13 31.90
CA HIS A 599 -32.55 -11.33 31.06
C HIS A 599 -33.90 -12.04 31.24
N GLN A 600 -34.35 -12.19 32.49
CA GLN A 600 -35.63 -12.87 32.79
C GLN A 600 -36.83 -12.05 32.32
N GLU A 601 -36.85 -10.74 32.56
CA GLU A 601 -37.91 -9.86 32.08
C GLU A 601 -38.06 -9.91 30.56
N LEU A 602 -36.94 -9.84 29.83
CA LEU A 602 -36.96 -9.86 28.37
C LEU A 602 -37.35 -11.22 27.80
N LEU A 603 -36.99 -12.32 28.44
CA LEU A 603 -37.47 -13.67 28.06
C LEU A 603 -39.00 -13.80 28.17
N GLN A 604 -39.60 -13.11 29.14
CA GLN A 604 -41.06 -13.14 29.33
C GLN A 604 -41.81 -12.15 28.44
N SER A 605 -41.28 -10.93 28.30
CA SER A 605 -41.99 -9.80 27.70
C SER A 605 -41.67 -9.56 26.23
N CYS A 606 -40.48 -10.01 25.73
CA CYS A 606 -40.01 -9.69 24.40
C CYS A 606 -39.85 -10.96 23.51
N PRO A 607 -40.78 -11.23 22.56
CA PRO A 607 -40.69 -12.39 21.68
C PRO A 607 -39.41 -12.40 20.81
N ALA A 608 -39.00 -11.25 20.29
CA ALA A 608 -37.78 -11.13 19.48
C ALA A 608 -36.52 -11.49 20.26
N TYR A 609 -36.45 -11.09 21.55
CA TYR A 609 -35.34 -11.49 22.42
C TYR A 609 -35.33 -12.99 22.70
N ARG A 610 -36.50 -13.56 22.94
CA ARG A 610 -36.66 -15.01 23.17
C ARG A 610 -36.20 -15.82 21.94
N ALA A 611 -36.65 -15.46 20.74
CA ALA A 611 -36.25 -16.11 19.49
C ALA A 611 -34.73 -16.02 19.27
N LEU A 612 -34.12 -14.87 19.58
CA LEU A 612 -32.67 -14.69 19.48
C LEU A 612 -31.89 -15.61 20.45
N MET A 613 -32.36 -15.73 21.69
CA MET A 613 -31.69 -16.55 22.71
C MET A 613 -31.95 -18.06 22.57
N SER A 614 -33.04 -18.48 21.90
CA SER A 614 -33.34 -19.89 21.60
C SER A 614 -32.63 -20.40 20.35
N GLY A 615 -32.00 -19.52 19.56
CA GLY A 615 -31.41 -19.87 18.25
C GLY A 615 -32.42 -20.05 17.12
N GLU A 616 -33.70 -19.84 17.34
CA GLU A 616 -34.75 -20.00 16.32
C GLU A 616 -34.60 -18.98 15.18
N SER A 617 -34.11 -17.77 15.45
CA SER A 617 -33.91 -16.73 14.44
C SER A 617 -32.79 -17.05 13.43
N GLU A 618 -31.81 -17.86 13.80
CA GLU A 618 -30.76 -18.33 12.86
C GLU A 618 -31.30 -19.40 11.91
N LEU A 619 -32.22 -20.25 12.38
CA LEU A 619 -32.87 -21.28 11.58
C LEU A 619 -33.83 -20.67 10.54
N GLU A 620 -34.61 -19.65 10.89
CA GLU A 620 -35.47 -18.94 9.95
C GLU A 620 -34.68 -18.16 8.88
N GLY A 621 -33.57 -17.50 9.28
CA GLY A 621 -32.68 -16.80 8.35
C GLY A 621 -31.90 -17.72 7.40
N ALA A 622 -31.61 -18.96 7.83
CA ALA A 622 -30.95 -19.98 7.00
C ALA A 622 -31.94 -20.67 6.02
N LEU A 623 -33.23 -20.73 6.37
CA LEU A 623 -34.29 -21.27 5.50
C LEU A 623 -34.84 -20.24 4.49
N ALA A 624 -34.57 -18.95 4.70
CA ALA A 624 -34.99 -17.87 3.82
C ALA A 624 -33.96 -17.45 2.76
N ARG A 625 -32.76 -18.06 2.78
CA ARG A 625 -31.70 -17.93 1.78
C ARG A 625 -31.63 -19.20 0.91
#